data_cdab6a39010f7ed1dc45e7847d7056f6
#
_entry.id   cdab6a39010f7ed1dc45e7847d7056f6
#
_cell.length_a   1.000
_cell.length_b   1.000
_cell.length_c   1.000
_cell.angle_alpha   90.00
_cell.angle_beta   90.00
_cell.angle_gamma   90.00
#
_symmetry.space_group_name_H-M   'P 1'
#
loop_
_entity.id
_entity.type
_entity.pdbx_description
1 polymer ?
#
loop_
_entity_poly.entity_id
_entity_poly.type
_entity_poly.pdbx_seq_one_letter_code
_entity_poly.pdbx_strand_id
1 'polypeptide(L)'
;MRLAVVPGDGIGPEVVAEGLKVLGAVAPDVESTFYDLGAARWHRSGELLPDSVLEELRQHDAILLGAVGDPGVPSGILERGLLLKLRFELDHHVNLRPARLFDGVRSPLAEPGEIDMLCVREGTEGPYVGNGGVLRRDTPHEVATEVSVAYQHVDAAAMFFITDPGRYDVIVTDNLFGDIVTDVAAAVTGGIGLAASGNLDVSGTNPSMFEPVHGSAPDIAGQGIADPTATVLSVGLLLEHLGRPELAKKVNAAVSFDLSTRDPKSPIRTAEVGDRLAALAG
;
A
#
# COMPACT_ATOMS: atom_id res chain seq x y z
N MET A 1 -11.79 -16.83 -5.75
CA MET A 1 -11.25 -15.83 -4.81
C MET A 1 -12.18 -14.63 -4.80
N ARG A 2 -12.65 -14.20 -3.63
CA ARG A 2 -13.57 -13.06 -3.48
C ARG A 2 -12.78 -11.84 -3.00
N LEU A 3 -12.78 -10.79 -3.79
CA LEU A 3 -12.06 -9.54 -3.51
C LEU A 3 -13.06 -8.42 -3.22
N ALA A 4 -12.94 -7.78 -2.07
CA ALA A 4 -13.62 -6.52 -1.81
C ALA A 4 -12.80 -5.38 -2.43
N VAL A 5 -13.47 -4.52 -3.19
CA VAL A 5 -12.84 -3.36 -3.85
C VAL A 5 -13.47 -2.09 -3.29
N VAL A 6 -12.63 -1.26 -2.71
CA VAL A 6 -13.00 0.06 -2.18
C VAL A 6 -12.21 1.12 -2.98
N PRO A 7 -12.76 1.67 -4.05
CA PRO A 7 -12.04 2.66 -4.87
C PRO A 7 -11.68 3.93 -4.08
N GLY A 8 -12.54 4.34 -3.15
CA GLY A 8 -12.34 5.52 -2.30
C GLY A 8 -12.52 6.83 -3.06
N ASP A 9 -11.59 7.79 -2.82
CA ASP A 9 -11.72 9.19 -3.20
C ASP A 9 -10.66 9.64 -4.22
N GLY A 10 -10.86 10.78 -4.83
CA GLY A 10 -9.89 11.45 -5.69
C GLY A 10 -9.43 10.59 -6.87
N ILE A 11 -8.12 10.31 -6.95
CA ILE A 11 -7.54 9.43 -7.99
C ILE A 11 -7.80 7.94 -7.72
N GLY A 12 -8.28 7.56 -6.53
CA GLY A 12 -8.50 6.17 -6.14
C GLY A 12 -9.27 5.35 -7.17
N PRO A 13 -10.45 5.79 -7.65
CA PRO A 13 -11.20 5.08 -8.70
C PRO A 13 -10.42 4.84 -10.00
N GLU A 14 -9.61 5.82 -10.43
CA GLU A 14 -8.81 5.73 -11.66
C GLU A 14 -7.71 4.67 -11.52
N VAL A 15 -6.93 4.73 -10.44
CA VAL A 15 -5.79 3.81 -10.23
C VAL A 15 -6.24 2.39 -9.88
N VAL A 16 -7.37 2.25 -9.16
CA VAL A 16 -7.96 0.94 -8.86
C VAL A 16 -8.47 0.26 -10.12
N ALA A 17 -9.08 1.00 -11.05
CA ALA A 17 -9.53 0.43 -12.32
C ALA A 17 -8.36 -0.22 -13.08
N GLU A 18 -7.19 0.42 -13.08
CA GLU A 18 -5.99 -0.10 -13.74
C GLU A 18 -5.38 -1.28 -12.96
N GLY A 19 -5.35 -1.23 -11.62
CA GLY A 19 -4.97 -2.38 -10.80
C GLY A 19 -5.83 -3.62 -11.05
N LEU A 20 -7.15 -3.44 -11.16
CA LEU A 20 -8.08 -4.52 -11.48
C LEU A 20 -7.92 -5.05 -12.91
N LYS A 21 -7.53 -4.19 -13.87
CA LYS A 21 -7.23 -4.61 -15.23
C LYS A 21 -6.03 -5.57 -15.25
N VAL A 22 -4.96 -5.24 -14.53
CA VAL A 22 -3.79 -6.12 -14.38
C VAL A 22 -4.16 -7.40 -13.64
N LEU A 23 -4.93 -7.30 -12.53
CA LEU A 23 -5.41 -8.46 -11.80
C LEU A 23 -6.22 -9.41 -12.69
N GLY A 24 -7.13 -8.87 -13.50
CA GLY A 24 -7.93 -9.66 -14.46
C GLY A 24 -7.09 -10.35 -15.53
N ALA A 25 -5.97 -9.76 -15.93
CA ALA A 25 -5.06 -10.37 -16.91
C ALA A 25 -4.29 -11.58 -16.32
N VAL A 26 -3.91 -11.52 -15.03
CA VAL A 26 -3.13 -12.61 -14.39
C VAL A 26 -3.99 -13.60 -13.61
N ALA A 27 -5.14 -13.17 -13.09
CA ALA A 27 -6.02 -13.97 -12.23
C ALA A 27 -7.50 -13.75 -12.59
N PRO A 28 -7.97 -14.22 -13.75
CA PRO A 28 -9.34 -14.01 -14.23
C PRO A 28 -10.42 -14.73 -13.38
N ASP A 29 -10.02 -15.59 -12.47
CA ASP A 29 -10.89 -16.29 -11.51
C ASP A 29 -11.27 -15.47 -10.28
N VAL A 30 -10.79 -14.22 -10.17
CA VAL A 30 -11.10 -13.34 -9.05
C VAL A 30 -12.46 -12.68 -9.23
N GLU A 31 -13.34 -12.87 -8.24
CA GLU A 31 -14.65 -12.23 -8.17
C GLU A 31 -14.55 -10.95 -7.35
N SER A 32 -14.78 -9.79 -7.97
CA SER A 32 -14.68 -8.48 -7.32
C SER A 32 -16.06 -7.94 -6.93
N THR A 33 -16.20 -7.52 -5.66
CA THR A 33 -17.38 -6.82 -5.14
C THR A 33 -16.99 -5.39 -4.77
N PHE A 34 -17.68 -4.39 -5.33
CA PHE A 34 -17.38 -2.97 -5.12
C PHE A 34 -18.18 -2.41 -3.94
N TYR A 35 -17.49 -1.64 -3.10
CA TYR A 35 -18.05 -0.93 -1.97
C TYR A 35 -17.85 0.57 -2.13
N ASP A 36 -18.94 1.32 -2.14
CA ASP A 36 -18.93 2.78 -2.20
C ASP A 36 -18.70 3.34 -0.78
N LEU A 37 -17.43 3.42 -0.39
CA LEU A 37 -16.95 3.96 0.88
C LEU A 37 -16.00 5.14 0.59
N GLY A 38 -16.11 6.20 1.39
CA GLY A 38 -15.32 7.41 1.24
C GLY A 38 -16.14 8.68 1.36
N ALA A 39 -15.62 9.79 0.86
CA ALA A 39 -16.22 11.13 0.96
C ALA A 39 -17.59 11.23 0.29
N ALA A 40 -17.78 10.60 -0.87
CA ALA A 40 -19.06 10.61 -1.56
C ALA A 40 -20.18 10.01 -0.71
N ARG A 41 -19.93 8.92 -0.01
CA ARG A 41 -20.86 8.34 0.97
C ARG A 41 -21.09 9.27 2.15
N TRP A 42 -20.03 9.83 2.71
CA TRP A 42 -20.12 10.78 3.81
C TRP A 42 -21.02 11.97 3.46
N HIS A 43 -20.85 12.58 2.32
CA HIS A 43 -21.67 13.71 1.87
C HIS A 43 -23.15 13.35 1.69
N ARG A 44 -23.45 12.09 1.30
CA ARG A 44 -24.84 11.64 1.11
C ARG A 44 -25.55 11.27 2.40
N SER A 45 -24.87 10.61 3.34
CA SER A 45 -25.52 9.97 4.50
C SER A 45 -24.92 10.35 5.86
N GLY A 46 -23.76 10.98 5.90
CA GLY A 46 -23.01 11.21 7.15
C GLY A 46 -22.35 9.94 7.72
N GLU A 47 -22.43 8.81 7.00
CA GLU A 47 -21.83 7.55 7.39
C GLU A 47 -20.61 7.24 6.53
N LEU A 48 -19.56 6.65 7.13
CA LEU A 48 -18.36 6.22 6.42
C LEU A 48 -18.32 4.70 6.24
N LEU A 49 -18.37 3.96 7.33
CA LEU A 49 -18.31 2.52 7.35
C LEU A 49 -19.41 1.97 8.30
N PRO A 50 -20.59 1.64 7.77
CA PRO A 50 -21.62 0.96 8.55
C PRO A 50 -21.17 -0.43 9.01
N ASP A 51 -21.63 -0.88 10.19
CA ASP A 51 -21.26 -2.18 10.72
C ASP A 51 -21.75 -3.33 9.81
N SER A 52 -22.88 -3.19 9.12
CA SER A 52 -23.35 -4.17 8.14
C SER A 52 -22.37 -4.34 6.97
N VAL A 53 -21.78 -3.24 6.48
CA VAL A 53 -20.78 -3.28 5.41
C VAL A 53 -19.48 -3.87 5.92
N LEU A 54 -19.08 -3.58 7.17
CA LEU A 54 -17.91 -4.20 7.77
C LEU A 54 -18.07 -5.72 7.87
N GLU A 55 -19.25 -6.22 8.26
CA GLU A 55 -19.52 -7.66 8.29
C GLU A 55 -19.53 -8.30 6.89
N GLU A 56 -19.97 -7.58 5.86
CA GLU A 56 -19.84 -8.04 4.47
C GLU A 56 -18.37 -8.11 4.04
N LEU A 57 -17.55 -7.09 4.37
CA LEU A 57 -16.12 -7.07 4.07
C LEU A 57 -15.39 -8.28 4.68
N ARG A 58 -15.75 -8.69 5.91
CA ARG A 58 -15.21 -9.88 6.58
C ARG A 58 -15.40 -11.19 5.79
N GLN A 59 -16.34 -11.23 4.85
CA GLN A 59 -16.61 -12.42 4.04
C GLN A 59 -15.73 -12.55 2.81
N HIS A 60 -14.82 -11.61 2.57
CA HIS A 60 -13.89 -11.61 1.44
C HIS A 60 -12.53 -12.20 1.82
N ASP A 61 -11.78 -12.63 0.82
CA ASP A 61 -10.44 -13.18 1.02
C ASP A 61 -9.38 -12.06 1.19
N ALA A 62 -9.65 -10.89 0.58
CA ALA A 62 -8.81 -9.68 0.70
C ALA A 62 -9.61 -8.42 0.34
N ILE A 63 -9.04 -7.26 0.67
CA ILE A 63 -9.56 -5.94 0.33
C ILE A 63 -8.51 -5.21 -0.52
N LEU A 64 -8.91 -4.64 -1.66
CA LEU A 64 -8.13 -3.68 -2.43
C LEU A 64 -8.74 -2.29 -2.19
N LEU A 65 -7.98 -1.41 -1.55
CA LEU A 65 -8.35 -0.02 -1.30
C LEU A 65 -7.59 0.89 -2.25
N GLY A 66 -8.25 1.90 -2.80
CA GLY A 66 -7.61 2.92 -3.63
C GLY A 66 -6.99 4.03 -2.80
N ALA A 67 -7.73 5.10 -2.58
CA ALA A 67 -7.26 6.23 -1.77
C ALA A 67 -8.40 6.83 -0.95
N VAL A 68 -8.08 7.42 0.19
CA VAL A 68 -9.05 8.06 1.07
C VAL A 68 -8.64 9.51 1.31
N GLY A 69 -9.56 10.43 1.15
CA GLY A 69 -9.34 11.84 1.44
C GLY A 69 -10.09 12.77 0.48
N ASP A 70 -10.72 13.79 1.03
CA ASP A 70 -11.46 14.82 0.29
C ASP A 70 -11.33 16.16 1.02
N PRO A 71 -10.92 17.26 0.33
CA PRO A 71 -10.78 18.57 0.96
C PRO A 71 -12.11 19.17 1.44
N GLY A 72 -13.26 18.67 0.96
CA GLY A 72 -14.58 19.04 1.42
C GLY A 72 -15.02 18.37 2.72
N VAL A 73 -14.25 17.41 3.24
CA VAL A 73 -14.51 16.73 4.51
C VAL A 73 -13.53 17.22 5.56
N PRO A 74 -13.98 17.56 6.79
CA PRO A 74 -13.06 17.98 7.85
C PRO A 74 -11.96 16.95 8.12
N SER A 75 -10.73 17.44 8.33
CA SER A 75 -9.54 16.59 8.54
C SER A 75 -9.76 15.58 9.66
N GLY A 76 -9.29 14.36 9.43
CA GLY A 76 -9.34 13.24 10.38
C GLY A 76 -10.67 12.48 10.39
N ILE A 77 -11.72 12.95 9.73
CA ILE A 77 -13.02 12.23 9.68
C ILE A 77 -12.88 10.97 8.80
N LEU A 78 -12.41 11.13 7.58
CA LEU A 78 -12.26 10.01 6.64
C LEU A 78 -11.21 9.01 7.14
N GLU A 79 -10.07 9.50 7.60
CA GLU A 79 -8.96 8.68 8.06
C GLU A 79 -9.39 7.83 9.29
N ARG A 80 -10.03 8.45 10.28
CA ARG A 80 -10.45 7.75 11.51
C ARG A 80 -11.69 6.88 11.28
N GLY A 81 -12.65 7.38 10.52
CA GLY A 81 -13.96 6.73 10.37
C GLY A 81 -13.97 5.63 9.29
N LEU A 82 -12.98 5.58 8.41
CA LEU A 82 -12.86 4.55 7.38
C LEU A 82 -11.53 3.80 7.50
N LEU A 83 -10.40 4.44 7.22
CA LEU A 83 -9.12 3.76 7.10
C LEU A 83 -8.67 3.12 8.43
N LEU A 84 -8.61 3.91 9.51
CA LEU A 84 -8.23 3.40 10.82
C LEU A 84 -9.29 2.45 11.38
N LYS A 85 -10.59 2.72 11.16
CA LYS A 85 -11.66 1.80 11.57
C LYS A 85 -11.48 0.43 10.91
N LEU A 86 -11.20 0.35 9.60
CA LEU A 86 -10.90 -0.91 8.92
C LEU A 86 -9.70 -1.62 9.55
N ARG A 87 -8.60 -0.90 9.78
CA ARG A 87 -7.39 -1.49 10.37
C ARG A 87 -7.63 -2.07 11.76
N PHE A 88 -8.38 -1.38 12.61
CA PHE A 88 -8.68 -1.85 13.97
C PHE A 88 -9.69 -3.00 13.98
N GLU A 89 -10.79 -2.85 13.29
CA GLU A 89 -11.88 -3.82 13.28
C GLU A 89 -11.47 -5.14 12.58
N LEU A 90 -10.52 -5.09 11.66
CA LEU A 90 -9.99 -6.25 10.96
C LEU A 90 -8.62 -6.72 11.49
N ASP A 91 -8.16 -6.17 12.62
CA ASP A 91 -6.90 -6.49 13.32
C ASP A 91 -5.67 -6.46 12.38
N HIS A 92 -5.54 -5.42 11.56
CA HIS A 92 -4.41 -5.22 10.66
C HIS A 92 -3.17 -4.73 11.43
N HIS A 93 -2.63 -5.57 12.29
CA HIS A 93 -1.52 -5.22 13.18
C HIS A 93 -0.15 -5.19 12.52
N VAL A 94 -0.01 -5.71 11.31
CA VAL A 94 1.22 -5.63 10.51
C VAL A 94 0.96 -4.82 9.26
N ASN A 95 1.73 -3.74 9.08
CA ASN A 95 1.74 -2.96 7.84
C ASN A 95 3.07 -3.19 7.12
N LEU A 96 3.01 -3.81 5.94
CA LEU A 96 4.16 -4.06 5.07
C LEU A 96 4.29 -2.94 4.04
N ARG A 97 5.49 -2.37 3.94
CA ARG A 97 5.84 -1.33 2.97
C ARG A 97 7.16 -1.66 2.28
N PRO A 98 7.15 -2.37 1.15
CA PRO A 98 8.34 -2.56 0.33
C PRO A 98 8.84 -1.23 -0.23
N ALA A 99 10.14 -1.00 -0.21
CA ALA A 99 10.78 0.16 -0.81
C ALA A 99 11.91 -0.32 -1.73
N ARG A 100 11.67 -0.25 -3.03
CA ARG A 100 12.60 -0.71 -4.06
C ARG A 100 12.85 0.36 -5.09
N LEU A 101 14.11 0.61 -5.39
CA LEU A 101 14.50 1.44 -6.52
C LEU A 101 14.53 0.57 -7.78
N PHE A 102 13.60 0.81 -8.68
CA PHE A 102 13.53 0.09 -9.96
C PHE A 102 14.49 0.71 -10.99
N ASP A 103 14.98 -0.13 -11.90
CA ASP A 103 15.74 0.34 -13.05
C ASP A 103 14.93 1.35 -13.87
N GLY A 104 15.57 2.44 -14.31
CA GLY A 104 14.93 3.53 -15.04
C GLY A 104 14.26 4.59 -14.17
N VAL A 105 14.05 4.32 -12.88
CA VAL A 105 13.48 5.27 -11.93
C VAL A 105 14.57 6.21 -11.38
N ARG A 106 14.26 7.50 -11.29
CA ARG A 106 15.17 8.50 -10.72
C ARG A 106 15.05 8.54 -9.21
N SER A 107 16.16 8.31 -8.53
CA SER A 107 16.32 8.62 -7.11
C SER A 107 16.78 10.08 -6.93
N PRO A 108 16.42 10.77 -5.84
CA PRO A 108 17.03 12.05 -5.46
C PRO A 108 18.48 11.91 -4.99
N LEU A 109 18.94 10.69 -4.70
CA LEU A 109 20.32 10.42 -4.28
C LEU A 109 21.26 10.48 -5.49
N ALA A 110 22.47 10.98 -5.30
CA ALA A 110 23.47 11.09 -6.37
C ALA A 110 23.97 9.72 -6.83
N GLU A 111 24.20 8.81 -5.89
CA GLU A 111 24.67 7.44 -6.11
C GLU A 111 23.82 6.48 -5.25
N PRO A 112 22.56 6.18 -5.64
CA PRO A 112 21.65 5.44 -4.78
C PRO A 112 22.06 3.98 -4.55
N GLY A 113 22.87 3.40 -5.46
CA GLY A 113 23.15 1.96 -5.43
C GLY A 113 21.89 1.11 -5.63
N GLU A 114 21.95 -0.13 -5.16
CA GLU A 114 20.77 -1.02 -5.08
C GLU A 114 20.01 -0.71 -3.79
N ILE A 115 18.70 -0.47 -3.90
CA ILE A 115 17.79 -0.29 -2.77
C ILE A 115 16.65 -1.28 -2.97
N ASP A 116 16.56 -2.27 -2.08
CA ASP A 116 15.47 -3.27 -2.04
C ASP A 116 15.28 -3.68 -0.57
N MET A 117 14.37 -3.00 0.13
CA MET A 117 14.14 -3.24 1.54
C MET A 117 12.65 -3.38 1.85
N LEU A 118 12.32 -4.08 2.93
CA LEU A 118 10.98 -4.23 3.45
C LEU A 118 10.87 -3.52 4.81
N CYS A 119 9.99 -2.54 4.91
CA CYS A 119 9.60 -1.97 6.19
C CYS A 119 8.38 -2.71 6.75
N VAL A 120 8.52 -3.24 7.94
CA VAL A 120 7.46 -3.88 8.73
C VAL A 120 7.09 -2.93 9.86
N ARG A 121 5.96 -2.25 9.69
CA ARG A 121 5.42 -1.25 10.62
C ARG A 121 4.32 -1.87 11.46
N GLU A 122 4.29 -1.59 12.76
CA GLU A 122 3.14 -1.90 13.61
C GLU A 122 1.93 -1.08 13.16
N GLY A 123 0.75 -1.70 13.03
CA GLY A 123 -0.42 -1.10 12.38
C GLY A 123 -1.51 -0.57 13.31
N THR A 124 -1.57 -1.05 14.55
CA THR A 124 -2.73 -0.87 15.45
C THR A 124 -2.43 -0.20 16.78
N GLU A 125 -1.17 -0.01 17.15
CA GLU A 125 -0.75 0.48 18.46
C GLU A 125 0.09 1.77 18.38
N GLY A 126 0.30 2.40 19.53
CA GLY A 126 1.19 3.55 19.69
C GLY A 126 0.53 4.92 19.55
N PRO A 127 1.33 6.00 19.67
CA PRO A 127 0.83 7.37 19.71
C PRO A 127 0.09 7.83 18.44
N TYR A 128 0.44 7.24 17.30
CA TYR A 128 -0.16 7.58 16.00
C TYR A 128 -1.67 7.28 15.95
N VAL A 129 -2.09 6.20 16.58
CA VAL A 129 -3.51 5.80 16.65
C VAL A 129 -4.23 6.32 17.87
N GLY A 130 -3.56 7.13 18.72
CA GLY A 130 -4.13 7.74 19.92
C GLY A 130 -4.23 6.80 21.13
N ASN A 131 -3.66 5.60 21.03
CA ASN A 131 -3.60 4.65 22.14
C ASN A 131 -2.28 4.80 22.90
N GLY A 132 -2.36 5.23 24.15
CA GLY A 132 -1.26 5.22 25.12
C GLY A 132 -1.33 3.95 25.98
N GLY A 133 -0.73 2.85 25.53
CA GLY A 133 -0.68 1.62 26.31
C GLY A 133 0.05 0.50 25.58
N VAL A 134 0.73 -0.37 26.33
CA VAL A 134 1.42 -1.53 25.77
C VAL A 134 0.46 -2.71 25.79
N LEU A 135 -0.05 -3.13 24.64
CA LEU A 135 -1.00 -4.24 24.47
C LEU A 135 -0.29 -5.52 24.06
N ARG A 136 0.70 -6.00 24.37
CA ARG A 136 1.31 -7.33 24.10
C ARG A 136 2.73 -7.46 24.69
N ARG A 137 2.93 -7.04 25.94
CA ARG A 137 4.15 -7.42 26.64
C ARG A 137 4.16 -8.93 26.83
N ASP A 138 5.30 -9.54 26.49
CA ASP A 138 5.61 -10.95 26.77
C ASP A 138 4.85 -12.02 25.97
N THR A 139 4.59 -11.80 24.65
CA THR A 139 4.20 -12.92 23.78
C THR A 139 5.42 -13.58 23.15
N PRO A 140 5.51 -14.93 23.14
CA PRO A 140 6.69 -15.65 22.66
C PRO A 140 6.62 -15.88 21.13
N HIS A 141 6.78 -14.84 20.34
CA HIS A 141 7.00 -15.00 18.91
C HIS A 141 8.38 -14.46 18.51
N GLU A 142 9.42 -14.88 19.22
CA GLU A 142 10.77 -14.88 18.68
C GLU A 142 10.86 -15.98 17.63
N VAL A 143 10.80 -15.59 16.36
CA VAL A 143 11.26 -16.46 15.28
C VAL A 143 12.76 -16.26 15.18
N ALA A 144 13.53 -17.11 15.86
CA ALA A 144 14.97 -17.19 15.70
C ALA A 144 15.30 -17.85 14.37
N THR A 145 15.50 -17.05 13.34
CA THR A 145 16.30 -17.41 12.17
C THR A 145 17.68 -16.73 12.31
N GLU A 146 18.70 -17.21 11.59
CA GLU A 146 20.05 -16.61 11.57
C GLU A 146 20.03 -15.23 10.90
N VAL A 147 19.37 -14.26 11.51
CA VAL A 147 19.26 -12.89 11.05
C VAL A 147 20.11 -12.02 11.97
N SER A 148 20.99 -11.20 11.40
CA SER A 148 21.71 -10.19 12.18
C SER A 148 20.76 -9.03 12.48
N VAL A 149 20.40 -8.86 13.75
CA VAL A 149 19.55 -7.76 14.22
C VAL A 149 20.41 -6.67 14.83
N ALA A 150 20.24 -5.44 14.31
CA ALA A 150 20.86 -4.23 14.89
C ALA A 150 19.76 -3.27 15.35
N TYR A 151 19.82 -2.87 16.61
CA TYR A 151 18.96 -1.80 17.11
C TYR A 151 19.51 -0.43 16.68
N GLN A 152 18.63 0.43 16.15
CA GLN A 152 19.01 1.73 15.64
C GLN A 152 18.02 2.81 16.08
N HIS A 153 18.54 3.98 16.46
CA HIS A 153 17.72 5.16 16.71
C HIS A 153 17.16 5.71 15.39
N VAL A 154 15.92 6.23 15.41
CA VAL A 154 15.20 6.66 14.21
C VAL A 154 15.89 7.81 13.47
N ASP A 155 16.56 8.72 14.18
CA ASP A 155 17.34 9.82 13.60
C ASP A 155 18.55 9.29 12.80
N ALA A 156 19.24 8.29 13.33
CA ALA A 156 20.33 7.61 12.64
C ALA A 156 19.80 6.80 11.44
N ALA A 157 18.65 6.11 11.58
CA ALA A 157 18.01 5.41 10.49
C ALA A 157 17.65 6.37 9.34
N ALA A 158 17.01 7.50 9.64
CA ALA A 158 16.66 8.51 8.65
C ALA A 158 17.91 9.06 7.91
N MET A 159 19.02 9.24 8.61
CA MET A 159 20.29 9.64 7.99
C MET A 159 20.81 8.55 7.03
N PHE A 160 20.76 7.27 7.43
CA PHE A 160 21.25 6.18 6.60
C PHE A 160 20.34 5.89 5.39
N PHE A 161 19.06 6.20 5.43
CA PHE A 161 18.21 6.16 4.23
C PHE A 161 18.71 7.09 3.11
N ILE A 162 19.43 8.17 3.51
CA ILE A 162 19.99 9.12 2.55
C ILE A 162 21.44 8.76 2.16
N THR A 163 22.25 8.28 3.13
CA THR A 163 23.70 8.12 2.92
C THR A 163 24.10 6.70 2.52
N ASP A 164 23.34 5.70 2.91
CA ASP A 164 23.66 4.28 2.69
C ASP A 164 22.38 3.41 2.77
N PRO A 165 21.37 3.65 1.90
CA PRO A 165 20.10 2.94 1.97
C PRO A 165 20.21 1.44 1.68
N GLY A 166 21.18 1.03 0.87
CA GLY A 166 21.42 -0.37 0.50
C GLY A 166 21.89 -1.27 1.65
N ARG A 167 22.14 -0.69 2.86
CA ARG A 167 22.47 -1.47 4.05
C ARG A 167 21.29 -2.20 4.69
N TYR A 168 20.07 -1.85 4.31
CA TYR A 168 18.85 -2.39 4.89
C TYR A 168 18.22 -3.47 4.01
N ASP A 169 17.93 -4.62 4.59
CA ASP A 169 17.10 -5.67 4.00
C ASP A 169 15.68 -5.59 4.58
N VAL A 170 15.56 -5.61 5.92
CA VAL A 170 14.28 -5.55 6.63
C VAL A 170 14.39 -4.58 7.80
N ILE A 171 13.43 -3.71 7.94
CA ILE A 171 13.29 -2.76 9.06
C ILE A 171 12.00 -3.07 9.79
N VAL A 172 12.08 -3.29 11.10
CA VAL A 172 10.92 -3.44 11.98
C VAL A 172 10.80 -2.21 12.87
N THR A 173 9.65 -1.58 12.91
CA THR A 173 9.44 -0.31 13.60
C THR A 173 8.04 -0.22 14.20
N ASP A 174 7.89 0.66 15.21
CA ASP A 174 6.57 1.05 15.72
C ASP A 174 5.75 1.82 14.67
N ASN A 175 4.51 2.14 15.02
CA ASN A 175 3.59 2.79 14.11
C ASN A 175 4.02 4.21 13.72
N LEU A 176 4.41 5.05 14.70
CA LEU A 176 4.72 6.46 14.44
C LEU A 176 6.00 6.64 13.62
N PHE A 177 7.08 6.01 14.05
CA PHE A 177 8.35 6.13 13.34
C PHE A 177 8.32 5.37 12.01
N GLY A 178 7.56 4.27 11.95
CA GLY A 178 7.32 3.53 10.71
C GLY A 178 6.66 4.38 9.64
N ASP A 179 5.70 5.24 9.99
CA ASP A 179 5.11 6.18 9.05
C ASP A 179 6.15 7.13 8.46
N ILE A 180 6.92 7.77 9.35
CA ILE A 180 7.93 8.75 8.95
C ILE A 180 9.03 8.13 8.07
N VAL A 181 9.60 6.99 8.50
CA VAL A 181 10.75 6.39 7.79
C VAL A 181 10.34 5.74 6.47
N THR A 182 9.10 5.23 6.36
CA THR A 182 8.61 4.66 5.09
C THR A 182 8.35 5.73 4.04
N ASP A 183 7.96 6.95 4.43
CA ASP A 183 7.83 8.07 3.50
C ASP A 183 9.21 8.52 3.00
N VAL A 184 10.23 8.51 3.86
CA VAL A 184 11.63 8.75 3.43
C VAL A 184 12.09 7.64 2.47
N ALA A 185 11.81 6.37 2.80
CA ALA A 185 12.14 5.24 1.93
C ALA A 185 11.47 5.38 0.55
N ALA A 186 10.19 5.71 0.50
CA ALA A 186 9.47 5.96 -0.74
C ALA A 186 10.11 7.12 -1.54
N ALA A 187 10.48 8.21 -0.87
CA ALA A 187 11.09 9.36 -1.52
C ALA A 187 12.43 8.99 -2.19
N VAL A 188 13.29 8.21 -1.53
CA VAL A 188 14.59 7.81 -2.10
C VAL A 188 14.49 6.74 -3.17
N THR A 189 13.38 6.01 -3.25
CA THR A 189 13.13 4.96 -4.25
C THR A 189 12.26 5.41 -5.44
N GLY A 190 12.04 6.71 -5.60
CA GLY A 190 11.36 7.27 -6.78
C GLY A 190 10.01 7.92 -6.51
N GLY A 191 9.57 7.95 -5.26
CA GLY A 191 8.37 8.65 -4.81
C GLY A 191 7.20 7.74 -4.44
N ILE A 192 6.21 8.31 -3.77
CA ILE A 192 5.03 7.59 -3.26
C ILE A 192 4.15 6.96 -4.34
N GLY A 193 4.26 7.42 -5.60
CA GLY A 193 3.56 6.82 -6.75
C GLY A 193 4.03 5.41 -7.11
N LEU A 194 5.14 4.94 -6.53
CA LEU A 194 5.67 3.59 -6.69
C LEU A 194 5.61 2.77 -5.38
N ALA A 195 5.03 3.32 -4.33
CA ALA A 195 4.98 2.70 -3.02
C ALA A 195 3.66 1.95 -2.80
N ALA A 196 3.77 0.64 -2.63
CA ALA A 196 2.67 -0.25 -2.26
C ALA A 196 2.65 -0.51 -0.75
N SER A 197 1.48 -0.89 -0.24
CA SER A 197 1.29 -1.22 1.18
C SER A 197 0.35 -2.40 1.34
N GLY A 198 0.65 -3.27 2.31
CA GLY A 198 -0.24 -4.33 2.77
C GLY A 198 -0.50 -4.19 4.27
N ASN A 199 -1.76 -4.11 4.66
CA ASN A 199 -2.21 -4.11 6.06
C ASN A 199 -2.72 -5.50 6.39
N LEU A 200 -2.01 -6.24 7.24
CA LEU A 200 -2.23 -7.66 7.40
C LEU A 200 -2.80 -8.01 8.76
N ASP A 201 -3.83 -8.84 8.77
CA ASP A 201 -4.14 -9.74 9.87
C ASP A 201 -3.39 -11.06 9.65
N VAL A 202 -2.25 -11.23 10.34
CA VAL A 202 -1.43 -12.45 10.19
C VAL A 202 -2.07 -13.68 10.83
N SER A 203 -3.14 -13.52 11.61
CA SER A 203 -3.93 -14.64 12.15
C SER A 203 -4.77 -15.32 11.06
N GLY A 204 -5.04 -14.62 9.96
CA GLY A 204 -5.90 -15.09 8.88
C GLY A 204 -7.39 -15.15 9.24
N THR A 205 -7.79 -14.51 10.35
CA THR A 205 -9.20 -14.47 10.78
C THR A 205 -10.02 -13.47 9.96
N ASN A 206 -9.39 -12.35 9.57
CA ASN A 206 -10.00 -11.28 8.80
C ASN A 206 -9.29 -11.09 7.46
N PRO A 207 -9.96 -10.53 6.45
CA PRO A 207 -9.32 -10.20 5.17
C PRO A 207 -8.27 -9.10 5.37
N SER A 208 -7.06 -9.33 4.88
CA SER A 208 -6.01 -8.30 4.81
C SER A 208 -6.32 -7.28 3.72
N MET A 209 -5.80 -6.05 3.88
CA MET A 209 -6.09 -4.93 2.99
C MET A 209 -4.81 -4.44 2.30
N PHE A 210 -4.89 -4.22 0.98
CA PHE A 210 -3.78 -3.77 0.14
C PHE A 210 -4.13 -2.45 -0.51
N GLU A 211 -3.20 -1.49 -0.48
CA GLU A 211 -3.43 -0.13 -0.93
C GLU A 211 -2.14 0.54 -1.42
N PRO A 212 -2.18 1.51 -2.34
CA PRO A 212 -1.06 2.39 -2.60
C PRO A 212 -0.82 3.31 -1.38
N VAL A 213 0.43 3.72 -1.16
CA VAL A 213 0.78 4.64 -0.05
C VAL A 213 0.32 6.07 -0.32
N HIS A 214 0.19 6.46 -1.61
CA HIS A 214 -0.25 7.81 -1.98
C HIS A 214 -1.71 8.09 -1.54
N GLY A 215 -2.02 9.36 -1.26
CA GLY A 215 -3.36 9.83 -0.94
C GLY A 215 -4.25 10.02 -2.18
N SER A 216 -5.37 10.70 -1.97
CA SER A 216 -6.41 10.93 -2.98
C SER A 216 -6.06 11.92 -4.09
N ALA A 217 -5.01 12.75 -3.93
CA ALA A 217 -4.53 13.75 -4.88
C ALA A 217 -5.68 14.49 -5.62
N PRO A 218 -6.53 15.21 -4.88
CA PRO A 218 -7.77 15.80 -5.43
C PRO A 218 -7.54 16.81 -6.53
N ASP A 219 -6.36 17.42 -6.60
CA ASP A 219 -5.91 18.37 -7.61
C ASP A 219 -5.75 17.77 -9.00
N ILE A 220 -5.53 16.48 -9.12
CA ILE A 220 -5.39 15.76 -10.39
C ILE A 220 -6.50 14.71 -10.64
N ALA A 221 -7.45 14.57 -9.72
CA ALA A 221 -8.55 13.64 -9.85
C ALA A 221 -9.38 13.88 -11.11
N GLY A 222 -9.73 12.83 -11.84
CA GLY A 222 -10.51 12.89 -13.09
C GLY A 222 -9.71 13.35 -14.32
N GLN A 223 -8.40 13.62 -14.18
CA GLN A 223 -7.57 14.08 -15.30
C GLN A 223 -6.90 12.92 -16.06
N GLY A 224 -6.93 11.69 -15.54
CA GLY A 224 -6.31 10.52 -16.16
C GLY A 224 -4.79 10.62 -16.26
N ILE A 225 -4.13 11.27 -15.30
CA ILE A 225 -2.68 11.48 -15.26
C ILE A 225 -2.01 10.92 -14.01
N ALA A 226 -2.77 10.30 -13.12
CA ALA A 226 -2.21 9.59 -11.96
C ALA A 226 -1.46 8.32 -12.42
N ASP A 227 -0.29 8.06 -11.85
CA ASP A 227 0.44 6.82 -12.13
C ASP A 227 -0.19 5.65 -11.33
N PRO A 228 -0.72 4.60 -11.97
CA PRO A 228 -1.36 3.50 -11.27
C PRO A 228 -0.37 2.45 -10.74
N THR A 229 0.94 2.66 -10.92
CA THR A 229 1.98 1.66 -10.62
C THR A 229 1.97 1.21 -9.16
N ALA A 230 1.76 2.12 -8.19
CA ALA A 230 1.65 1.76 -6.78
C ALA A 230 0.47 0.83 -6.49
N THR A 231 -0.68 1.07 -7.11
CA THR A 231 -1.86 0.18 -6.99
C THR A 231 -1.60 -1.18 -7.63
N VAL A 232 -0.92 -1.22 -8.79
CA VAL A 232 -0.53 -2.48 -9.44
C VAL A 232 0.46 -3.27 -8.57
N LEU A 233 1.43 -2.61 -7.94
CA LEU A 233 2.33 -3.24 -6.98
C LEU A 233 1.57 -3.75 -5.74
N SER A 234 0.54 -3.04 -5.29
CA SER A 234 -0.35 -3.50 -4.20
C SER A 234 -1.14 -4.76 -4.60
N VAL A 235 -1.53 -4.89 -5.88
CA VAL A 235 -2.08 -6.14 -6.43
C VAL A 235 -1.05 -7.26 -6.39
N GLY A 236 0.23 -6.98 -6.67
CA GLY A 236 1.30 -7.95 -6.50
C GLY A 236 1.42 -8.48 -5.06
N LEU A 237 1.42 -7.57 -4.07
CA LEU A 237 1.43 -7.94 -2.64
C LEU A 237 0.20 -8.77 -2.24
N LEU A 238 -0.98 -8.39 -2.73
CA LEU A 238 -2.23 -9.11 -2.52
C LEU A 238 -2.15 -10.56 -3.03
N LEU A 239 -1.65 -10.74 -4.24
CA LEU A 239 -1.50 -12.07 -4.84
C LEU A 239 -0.48 -12.93 -4.06
N GLU A 240 0.62 -12.35 -3.63
CA GLU A 240 1.61 -13.05 -2.82
C GLU A 240 1.02 -13.49 -1.48
N HIS A 241 0.33 -12.58 -0.77
CA HIS A 241 -0.35 -12.87 0.49
C HIS A 241 -1.38 -14.00 0.37
N LEU A 242 -2.12 -14.05 -0.72
CA LEU A 242 -3.13 -15.09 -1.00
C LEU A 242 -2.54 -16.39 -1.55
N GLY A 243 -1.22 -16.59 -1.44
CA GLY A 243 -0.55 -17.83 -1.84
C GLY A 243 -0.43 -18.03 -3.34
N ARG A 244 -0.44 -16.92 -4.12
CA ARG A 244 -0.24 -16.94 -5.59
C ARG A 244 1.08 -16.25 -5.98
N PRO A 245 2.25 -16.65 -5.44
CA PRO A 245 3.52 -15.95 -5.63
C PRO A 245 3.97 -15.92 -7.10
N GLU A 246 3.60 -16.92 -7.90
CA GLU A 246 3.96 -16.93 -9.33
C GLU A 246 3.20 -15.87 -10.13
N LEU A 247 1.97 -15.52 -9.74
CA LEU A 247 1.23 -14.41 -10.34
C LEU A 247 1.77 -13.07 -9.85
N ALA A 248 2.12 -12.96 -8.57
CA ALA A 248 2.79 -11.78 -8.01
C ALA A 248 4.11 -11.49 -8.75
N LYS A 249 4.93 -12.51 -9.03
CA LYS A 249 6.15 -12.36 -9.82
C LYS A 249 5.90 -11.81 -11.21
N LYS A 250 4.84 -12.25 -11.90
CA LYS A 250 4.47 -11.72 -13.23
C LYS A 250 4.13 -10.22 -13.14
N VAL A 251 3.33 -9.83 -12.16
CA VAL A 251 2.99 -8.41 -11.94
C VAL A 251 4.24 -7.58 -11.68
N ASN A 252 5.11 -8.03 -10.77
CA ASN A 252 6.35 -7.33 -10.44
C ASN A 252 7.32 -7.25 -11.63
N ALA A 253 7.41 -8.31 -12.44
CA ALA A 253 8.24 -8.30 -13.66
C ALA A 253 7.69 -7.33 -14.70
N ALA A 254 6.36 -7.27 -14.88
CA ALA A 254 5.71 -6.32 -15.78
C ALA A 254 6.00 -4.86 -15.35
N VAL A 255 5.90 -4.56 -14.06
CA VAL A 255 6.22 -3.24 -13.52
C VAL A 255 7.70 -2.91 -13.72
N SER A 256 8.61 -3.82 -13.39
CA SER A 256 10.06 -3.60 -13.57
C SER A 256 10.40 -3.33 -15.03
N PHE A 257 9.82 -4.09 -15.95
CA PHE A 257 10.06 -3.89 -17.39
C PHE A 257 9.49 -2.54 -17.88
N ASP A 258 8.25 -2.21 -17.51
CA ASP A 258 7.63 -0.94 -17.92
C ASP A 258 8.44 0.26 -17.40
N LEU A 259 8.83 0.26 -16.13
CA LEU A 259 9.63 1.36 -15.55
C LEU A 259 11.00 1.50 -16.19
N SER A 260 11.67 0.40 -16.53
CA SER A 260 12.99 0.42 -17.20
C SER A 260 12.94 0.94 -18.64
N THR A 261 11.79 0.84 -19.30
CA THR A 261 11.61 1.23 -20.72
C THR A 261 10.79 2.50 -20.89
N ARG A 262 10.09 2.95 -19.86
CA ARG A 262 9.27 4.16 -19.89
C ARG A 262 10.16 5.41 -20.01
N ASP A 263 9.85 6.29 -20.94
CA ASP A 263 10.51 7.60 -20.99
C ASP A 263 10.06 8.46 -19.80
N PRO A 264 10.95 8.81 -18.86
CA PRO A 264 10.59 9.58 -17.67
C PRO A 264 10.15 11.02 -17.97
N LYS A 265 10.28 11.49 -19.22
CA LYS A 265 9.81 12.81 -19.65
C LYS A 265 8.43 12.77 -20.33
N SER A 266 7.96 11.58 -20.67
CA SER A 266 6.63 11.42 -21.27
C SER A 266 5.53 11.68 -20.24
N PRO A 267 4.46 12.39 -20.62
CA PRO A 267 3.30 12.55 -19.74
C PRO A 267 2.69 11.21 -19.36
N ILE A 268 2.39 11.03 -18.08
CA ILE A 268 1.65 9.86 -17.59
C ILE A 268 0.21 9.94 -18.15
N ARG A 269 -0.27 8.80 -18.62
CA ARG A 269 -1.67 8.54 -18.95
C ARG A 269 -2.09 7.29 -18.18
N THR A 270 -2.94 7.46 -17.17
CA THR A 270 -3.33 6.40 -16.22
C THR A 270 -3.76 5.12 -16.94
N ALA A 271 -4.70 5.23 -17.88
CA ALA A 271 -5.19 4.09 -18.64
C ALA A 271 -4.13 3.43 -19.55
N GLU A 272 -3.27 4.24 -20.20
CA GLU A 272 -2.21 3.69 -21.06
C GLU A 272 -1.16 2.91 -20.26
N VAL A 273 -0.84 3.37 -19.05
CA VAL A 273 0.06 2.63 -18.13
C VAL A 273 -0.57 1.31 -17.74
N GLY A 274 -1.85 1.32 -17.31
CA GLY A 274 -2.56 0.11 -16.96
C GLY A 274 -2.69 -0.89 -18.11
N ASP A 275 -2.98 -0.41 -19.33
CA ASP A 275 -3.06 -1.26 -20.53
C ASP A 275 -1.72 -1.96 -20.82
N ARG A 276 -0.61 -1.21 -20.75
CA ARG A 276 0.74 -1.79 -20.93
C ARG A 276 1.06 -2.83 -19.86
N LEU A 277 0.81 -2.49 -18.58
CA LEU A 277 1.09 -3.40 -17.48
C LEU A 277 0.23 -4.69 -17.56
N ALA A 278 -1.03 -4.57 -17.93
CA ALA A 278 -1.89 -5.73 -18.14
C ALA A 278 -1.41 -6.62 -19.30
N ALA A 279 -0.98 -6.01 -20.40
CA ALA A 279 -0.43 -6.74 -21.54
C ALA A 279 0.92 -7.43 -21.25
N LEU A 280 1.75 -6.84 -20.38
CA LEU A 280 3.03 -7.40 -19.96
C LEU A 280 2.88 -8.54 -18.94
N ALA A 281 1.88 -8.47 -18.07
CA ALA A 281 1.67 -9.43 -16.99
C ALA A 281 0.90 -10.69 -17.43
N GLY A 282 -0.04 -10.55 -18.37
CA GLY A 282 -0.87 -11.65 -18.90
C GLY A 282 -0.11 -12.58 -19.82
#